data_81b7d663176e2551e81560760b1aaa79
#
_entry.id   81b7d663176e2551e81560760b1aaa79
#
_cell.length_a   1.000
_cell.length_b   1.000
_cell.length_c   1.000
_cell.angle_alpha   90.00
_cell.angle_beta   90.00
_cell.angle_gamma   90.00
#
_symmetry.space_group_name_H-M   'P 1'
#
loop_
_entity.id
_entity.type
_entity.pdbx_description
1 polymer ?
#
loop_
_entity_poly.entity_id
_entity_poly.type
_entity_poly.pdbx_seq_one_letter_code
_entity_poly.pdbx_strand_id
1 'polypeptide(L)'
;MLTVLRRLFRRIDAVVLCCALGLSAFSVVLLLGIQQMGVIGRRTVLMQVVAAGLGFIAAMVLAHLDYEQLGSWWKFYVPVAVVLMLLTFTPLGQTRTDSIETNRSWLNLGFTTIQPAEFLKIAFILSLAYHLSKVGTSLNGSKTLLRVGAHAIFPVLLILLQKDWGVALVMLFIVVVMLIMAGLSCRWILLGCAAAVVFAPLAWFFLLDDYQKIRFVLLKNPEAYALGQAYQQLQ
;
A
#
# COMPACT_ATOMS: atom_id res chain seq x y z
N MET A 1 17.52 -33.11 4.12
CA MET A 1 16.38 -32.21 4.44
C MET A 1 16.81 -30.98 5.24
N LEU A 2 17.49 -31.12 6.39
CA LEU A 2 17.98 -30.01 7.23
C LEU A 2 18.95 -29.03 6.51
N THR A 3 19.82 -29.53 5.65
CA THR A 3 20.77 -28.72 4.87
C THR A 3 20.07 -27.84 3.81
N VAL A 4 19.01 -28.33 3.20
CA VAL A 4 18.19 -27.56 2.24
C VAL A 4 17.40 -26.48 2.96
N LEU A 5 16.75 -26.79 4.08
CA LEU A 5 16.07 -25.83 4.94
C LEU A 5 17.03 -24.74 5.41
N ARG A 6 18.23 -25.10 5.88
CA ARG A 6 19.25 -24.12 6.32
C ARG A 6 19.71 -23.18 5.20
N ARG A 7 19.77 -23.66 3.94
CA ARG A 7 20.06 -22.81 2.77
C ARG A 7 18.89 -21.87 2.44
N LEU A 8 17.65 -22.36 2.53
CA LEU A 8 16.44 -21.59 2.29
C LEU A 8 16.31 -20.40 3.29
N PHE A 9 16.57 -20.65 4.57
CA PHE A 9 16.46 -19.62 5.61
C PHE A 9 17.68 -18.70 5.74
N ARG A 10 18.82 -19.01 5.09
CA ARG A 10 20.05 -18.23 5.23
C ARG A 10 20.00 -16.82 4.61
N ARG A 11 19.08 -16.58 3.69
CA ARG A 11 18.89 -15.28 3.00
C ARG A 11 17.75 -14.46 3.58
N ILE A 12 17.04 -14.97 4.57
CA ILE A 12 15.89 -14.32 5.17
C ILE A 12 16.26 -13.83 6.56
N ASP A 13 15.91 -12.59 6.86
CA ASP A 13 16.01 -12.08 8.21
C ASP A 13 15.01 -12.83 9.10
N ALA A 14 15.54 -13.59 10.06
CA ALA A 14 14.73 -14.41 10.94
C ALA A 14 13.79 -13.58 11.82
N VAL A 15 14.20 -12.35 12.22
CA VAL A 15 13.36 -11.47 13.03
C VAL A 15 12.15 -11.02 12.23
N VAL A 16 12.36 -10.54 10.99
CA VAL A 16 11.26 -10.10 10.10
C VAL A 16 10.31 -11.27 9.83
N LEU A 17 10.85 -12.46 9.55
CA LEU A 17 10.03 -13.65 9.29
C LEU A 17 9.21 -14.04 10.51
N CYS A 18 9.82 -14.10 11.71
CA CYS A 18 9.11 -14.44 12.94
C CYS A 18 8.03 -13.40 13.27
N CYS A 19 8.29 -12.11 13.09
CA CYS A 19 7.29 -11.07 13.27
C CYS A 19 6.13 -11.22 12.28
N ALA A 20 6.41 -11.47 11.01
CA ALA A 20 5.37 -11.65 9.99
C ALA A 20 4.49 -12.88 10.28
N LEU A 21 5.10 -14.01 10.65
CA LEU A 21 4.39 -15.23 11.04
C LEU A 21 3.59 -15.04 12.33
N GLY A 22 4.17 -14.36 13.33
CA GLY A 22 3.50 -14.04 14.59
C GLY A 22 2.26 -13.18 14.38
N LEU A 23 2.37 -12.11 13.58
CA LEU A 23 1.24 -11.24 13.23
C LEU A 23 0.17 -11.99 12.43
N SER A 24 0.59 -12.86 11.50
CA SER A 24 -0.35 -13.69 10.73
C SER A 24 -1.10 -14.69 11.62
N ALA A 25 -0.40 -15.34 12.54
CA ALA A 25 -1.00 -16.25 13.51
C ALA A 25 -1.97 -15.52 14.45
N PHE A 26 -1.56 -14.36 14.95
CA PHE A 26 -2.41 -13.50 15.78
C PHE A 26 -3.70 -13.07 15.05
N SER A 27 -3.58 -12.69 13.77
CA SER A 27 -4.74 -12.38 12.93
C SER A 27 -5.71 -13.56 12.81
N VAL A 28 -5.20 -14.77 12.61
CA VAL A 28 -6.04 -15.98 12.53
C VAL A 28 -6.75 -16.23 13.87
N VAL A 29 -6.05 -16.09 15.00
CA VAL A 29 -6.64 -16.25 16.34
C VAL A 29 -7.77 -15.25 16.59
N LEU A 30 -7.56 -13.98 16.23
CA LEU A 30 -8.60 -12.95 16.35
C LEU A 30 -9.83 -13.29 15.49
N LEU A 31 -9.62 -13.69 14.23
CA LEU A 31 -10.71 -14.06 13.35
C LEU A 31 -11.48 -15.29 13.83
N LEU A 32 -10.80 -16.26 14.46
CA LEU A 32 -11.45 -17.41 15.11
C LEU A 32 -12.35 -16.97 16.27
N GLY A 33 -11.88 -16.01 17.10
CA GLY A 33 -12.70 -15.43 18.16
C GLY A 33 -13.95 -14.73 17.63
N ILE A 34 -13.81 -13.90 16.60
CA ILE A 34 -14.93 -13.19 15.96
C ILE A 34 -15.90 -14.20 15.28
N GLN A 35 -15.37 -15.27 14.70
CA GLN A 35 -16.19 -16.35 14.14
C GLN A 35 -17.05 -17.05 15.20
N GLN A 36 -16.48 -17.30 16.40
CA GLN A 36 -17.26 -17.91 17.50
C GLN A 36 -18.39 -17.01 17.98
N MET A 37 -18.25 -15.69 17.86
CA MET A 37 -19.32 -14.72 18.13
C MET A 37 -20.39 -14.69 17.03
N GLY A 38 -20.24 -15.46 15.95
CA GLY A 38 -21.20 -15.52 14.85
C GLY A 38 -21.17 -14.32 13.88
N VAL A 39 -20.19 -13.39 14.04
CA VAL A 39 -20.08 -12.17 13.24
C VAL A 39 -19.54 -12.45 11.83
N ILE A 40 -18.62 -13.43 11.71
CA ILE A 40 -18.01 -13.83 10.42
C ILE A 40 -18.17 -15.32 10.17
N GLY A 41 -18.20 -15.70 8.88
CA GLY A 41 -18.27 -17.11 8.48
C GLY A 41 -16.90 -17.82 8.49
N ARG A 42 -16.91 -19.16 8.55
CA ARG A 42 -15.72 -20.02 8.44
C ARG A 42 -14.87 -19.71 7.20
N ARG A 43 -15.51 -19.30 6.11
CA ARG A 43 -14.84 -18.94 4.85
C ARG A 43 -13.81 -17.84 5.05
N THR A 44 -14.13 -16.82 5.84
CA THR A 44 -13.22 -15.68 6.09
C THR A 44 -11.94 -16.14 6.78
N VAL A 45 -12.06 -17.00 7.80
CA VAL A 45 -10.88 -17.58 8.51
C VAL A 45 -10.06 -18.44 7.57
N LEU A 46 -10.71 -19.32 6.78
CA LEU A 46 -10.03 -20.17 5.82
C LEU A 46 -9.24 -19.35 4.78
N MET A 47 -9.86 -18.29 4.24
CA MET A 47 -9.20 -17.40 3.29
C MET A 47 -7.98 -16.70 3.90
N GLN A 48 -8.04 -16.31 5.17
CA GLN A 48 -6.89 -15.73 5.89
C GLN A 48 -5.74 -16.73 6.01
N VAL A 49 -6.04 -17.98 6.37
CA VAL A 49 -5.01 -19.03 6.47
C VAL A 49 -4.38 -19.31 5.11
N VAL A 50 -5.20 -19.43 4.06
CA VAL A 50 -4.71 -19.66 2.69
C VAL A 50 -3.85 -18.46 2.22
N ALA A 51 -4.32 -17.24 2.45
CA ALA A 51 -3.57 -16.03 2.09
C ALA A 51 -2.23 -15.94 2.84
N ALA A 52 -2.20 -16.27 4.15
CA ALA A 52 -0.96 -16.31 4.93
C ALA A 52 0.01 -17.37 4.39
N GLY A 53 -0.48 -18.56 4.03
CA GLY A 53 0.33 -19.62 3.43
C GLY A 53 0.90 -19.23 2.07
N LEU A 54 0.08 -18.66 1.19
CA LEU A 54 0.53 -18.15 -0.11
C LEU A 54 1.53 -16.99 0.04
N GLY A 55 1.28 -16.08 0.98
CA GLY A 55 2.20 -14.99 1.30
C GLY A 55 3.54 -15.49 1.81
N PHE A 56 3.55 -16.52 2.66
CA PHE A 56 4.78 -17.17 3.12
C PHE A 56 5.56 -17.80 1.97
N ILE A 57 4.89 -18.55 1.09
CA ILE A 57 5.53 -19.16 -0.10
C ILE A 57 6.11 -18.05 -1.00
N ALA A 58 5.35 -16.99 -1.27
CA ALA A 58 5.81 -15.88 -2.07
C ALA A 58 7.03 -15.19 -1.46
N ALA A 59 7.04 -14.97 -0.14
CA ALA A 59 8.17 -14.40 0.58
C ALA A 59 9.42 -15.28 0.46
N MET A 60 9.28 -16.61 0.59
CA MET A 60 10.38 -17.56 0.40
C MET A 60 10.95 -17.51 -1.01
N VAL A 61 10.10 -17.48 -2.04
CA VAL A 61 10.54 -17.37 -3.45
C VAL A 61 11.26 -16.05 -3.69
N LEU A 62 10.66 -14.92 -3.28
CA LEU A 62 11.21 -13.58 -3.50
C LEU A 62 12.55 -13.37 -2.78
N ALA A 63 12.73 -13.96 -1.58
CA ALA A 63 13.99 -13.88 -0.84
C ALA A 63 15.18 -14.53 -1.56
N HIS A 64 14.93 -15.41 -2.54
CA HIS A 64 15.96 -16.07 -3.34
C HIS A 64 16.23 -15.36 -4.68
N LEU A 65 15.35 -14.44 -5.09
CA LEU A 65 15.54 -13.66 -6.30
C LEU A 65 16.51 -12.50 -6.04
N ASP A 66 17.30 -12.18 -7.05
CA ASP A 66 18.14 -11.00 -7.02
C ASP A 66 17.28 -9.75 -7.23
N TYR A 67 17.38 -8.80 -6.30
CA TYR A 67 16.61 -7.55 -6.35
C TYR A 67 16.97 -6.68 -7.56
N GLU A 68 18.20 -6.77 -8.08
CA GLU A 68 18.59 -6.07 -9.31
C GLU A 68 17.88 -6.65 -10.53
N GLN A 69 17.75 -7.97 -10.60
CA GLN A 69 16.99 -8.64 -11.64
C GLN A 69 15.49 -8.31 -11.53
N LEU A 70 14.93 -8.37 -10.31
CA LEU A 70 13.55 -7.96 -10.07
C LEU A 70 13.32 -6.51 -10.52
N GLY A 71 14.23 -5.59 -10.19
CA GLY A 71 14.16 -4.21 -10.64
C GLY A 71 14.16 -4.08 -12.16
N SER A 72 14.97 -4.88 -12.86
CA SER A 72 15.07 -4.84 -14.33
C SER A 72 13.80 -5.31 -15.06
N TRP A 73 12.97 -6.13 -14.41
CA TRP A 73 11.71 -6.65 -14.96
C TRP A 73 10.53 -5.68 -14.81
N TRP A 74 10.78 -4.41 -14.47
CA TRP A 74 9.74 -3.39 -14.31
C TRP A 74 8.80 -3.27 -15.53
N LYS A 75 9.30 -3.54 -16.73
CA LYS A 75 8.52 -3.50 -17.99
C LYS A 75 7.38 -4.52 -18.03
N PHE A 76 7.42 -5.56 -17.19
CA PHE A 76 6.38 -6.58 -17.09
C PHE A 76 5.44 -6.32 -15.92
N TYR A 77 5.96 -6.16 -14.71
CA TYR A 77 5.10 -6.08 -13.53
C TYR A 77 4.45 -4.71 -13.33
N VAL A 78 5.08 -3.60 -13.76
CA VAL A 78 4.46 -2.27 -13.66
C VAL A 78 3.22 -2.15 -14.53
N PRO A 79 3.24 -2.52 -15.84
CA PRO A 79 2.02 -2.51 -16.65
C PRO A 79 0.92 -3.39 -16.09
N VAL A 80 1.25 -4.58 -15.56
CA VAL A 80 0.27 -5.46 -14.93
C VAL A 80 -0.39 -4.77 -13.72
N ALA A 81 0.41 -4.16 -12.84
CA ALA A 81 -0.11 -3.44 -11.67
C ALA A 81 -0.99 -2.24 -12.09
N VAL A 82 -0.59 -1.50 -13.13
CA VAL A 82 -1.39 -0.38 -13.67
C VAL A 82 -2.69 -0.87 -14.28
N VAL A 83 -2.68 -1.96 -15.06
CA VAL A 83 -3.90 -2.55 -15.61
C VAL A 83 -4.85 -3.00 -14.51
N LEU A 84 -4.35 -3.66 -13.46
CA LEU A 84 -5.17 -4.02 -12.29
C LEU A 84 -5.80 -2.80 -11.63
N MET A 85 -5.05 -1.69 -11.52
CA MET A 85 -5.59 -0.42 -11.02
C MET A 85 -6.70 0.12 -11.93
N LEU A 86 -6.50 0.13 -13.24
CA LEU A 86 -7.48 0.62 -14.20
C LEU A 86 -8.75 -0.23 -14.20
N LEU A 87 -8.66 -1.54 -13.96
CA LEU A 87 -9.81 -2.42 -13.85
C LEU A 87 -10.77 -2.05 -12.71
N THR A 88 -10.31 -1.35 -11.67
CA THR A 88 -11.20 -0.87 -10.60
C THR A 88 -12.20 0.20 -11.07
N PHE A 89 -11.90 0.91 -12.16
CA PHE A 89 -12.83 1.87 -12.76
C PHE A 89 -13.89 1.22 -13.66
N THR A 90 -13.78 -0.09 -13.89
CA THR A 90 -14.77 -0.89 -14.65
C THR A 90 -15.86 -1.44 -13.69
N PRO A 91 -16.90 -2.12 -14.20
CA PRO A 91 -17.91 -2.80 -13.37
C PRO A 91 -17.35 -3.87 -12.42
N LEU A 92 -16.10 -4.32 -12.61
CA LEU A 92 -15.42 -5.24 -11.70
C LEU A 92 -14.95 -4.57 -10.41
N GLY A 93 -14.86 -3.22 -10.43
CA GLY A 93 -14.50 -2.43 -9.26
C GLY A 93 -15.64 -2.37 -8.26
N GLN A 94 -15.32 -2.65 -7.00
CA GLN A 94 -16.26 -2.59 -5.90
C GLN A 94 -15.80 -1.57 -4.84
N THR A 95 -16.80 -0.95 -4.22
CA THR A 95 -16.64 -0.28 -2.94
C THR A 95 -16.63 -1.35 -1.85
N ARG A 96 -15.89 -1.16 -0.78
CA ARG A 96 -15.98 -2.03 0.39
C ARG A 96 -17.40 -1.95 0.94
N THR A 97 -18.08 -3.10 1.04
CA THR A 97 -19.55 -3.22 1.26
C THR A 97 -20.06 -2.53 2.54
N ASP A 98 -19.14 -2.27 3.51
CA ASP A 98 -19.49 -1.71 4.83
C ASP A 98 -19.11 -0.23 4.99
N SER A 99 -18.64 0.41 3.92
CA SER A 99 -18.23 1.80 3.99
C SER A 99 -19.20 2.71 3.24
N ILE A 100 -19.53 3.84 3.83
CA ILE A 100 -20.23 4.97 3.21
C ILE A 100 -19.35 5.57 2.07
N GLU A 101 -18.18 4.99 1.85
CA GLU A 101 -17.20 5.42 0.84
C GLU A 101 -17.65 5.02 -0.56
N THR A 102 -17.70 5.98 -1.45
CA THR A 102 -17.94 5.78 -2.90
C THR A 102 -16.66 5.40 -3.67
N ASN A 103 -15.56 5.09 -2.97
CA ASN A 103 -14.29 4.74 -3.58
C ASN A 103 -14.28 3.29 -4.09
N ARG A 104 -14.10 3.10 -5.39
CA ARG A 104 -13.98 1.78 -6.03
C ARG A 104 -12.52 1.35 -6.04
N SER A 105 -11.96 0.97 -4.88
CA SER A 105 -10.56 0.59 -4.74
C SER A 105 -10.31 -0.91 -4.68
N TRP A 106 -11.36 -1.73 -4.73
CA TRP A 106 -11.29 -3.19 -4.66
C TRP A 106 -11.79 -3.83 -5.95
N LEU A 107 -11.15 -4.94 -6.35
CA LEU A 107 -11.63 -5.81 -7.45
C LEU A 107 -12.29 -7.04 -6.88
N ASN A 108 -13.49 -7.34 -7.37
CA ASN A 108 -14.20 -8.57 -7.06
C ASN A 108 -13.82 -9.66 -8.05
N LEU A 109 -13.19 -10.72 -7.55
CA LEU A 109 -12.84 -11.91 -8.35
C LEU A 109 -13.89 -13.02 -8.22
N GLY A 110 -15.07 -12.74 -7.63
CA GLY A 110 -16.13 -13.70 -7.38
C GLY A 110 -15.92 -14.52 -6.11
N PHE A 111 -14.74 -15.11 -5.91
CA PHE A 111 -14.40 -15.90 -4.72
C PHE A 111 -13.68 -15.09 -3.63
N THR A 112 -13.06 -13.98 -3.98
CA THR A 112 -12.37 -13.04 -3.07
C THR A 112 -12.31 -11.66 -3.66
N THR A 113 -11.98 -10.67 -2.84
CA THR A 113 -11.69 -9.31 -3.27
C THR A 113 -10.20 -9.02 -3.09
N ILE A 114 -9.60 -8.32 -4.02
CA ILE A 114 -8.21 -7.85 -3.94
C ILE A 114 -8.17 -6.34 -4.08
N GLN A 115 -7.16 -5.71 -3.44
CA GLN A 115 -6.90 -4.29 -3.60
C GLN A 115 -5.69 -4.09 -4.54
N PRO A 116 -5.89 -3.63 -5.79
CA PRO A 116 -4.80 -3.46 -6.75
C PRO A 116 -3.71 -2.49 -6.30
N ALA A 117 -4.05 -1.51 -5.47
CA ALA A 117 -3.10 -0.56 -4.91
C ALA A 117 -1.99 -1.24 -4.08
N GLU A 118 -2.27 -2.40 -3.45
CA GLU A 118 -1.25 -3.17 -2.73
C GLU A 118 -0.18 -3.73 -3.68
N PHE A 119 -0.60 -4.25 -4.83
CA PHE A 119 0.33 -4.71 -5.87
C PHE A 119 1.07 -3.54 -6.51
N LEU A 120 0.38 -2.43 -6.75
CA LEU A 120 0.99 -1.22 -7.30
C LEU A 120 2.08 -0.67 -6.38
N LYS A 121 1.91 -0.69 -5.06
CA LYS A 121 2.95 -0.26 -4.10
C LYS A 121 4.23 -1.08 -4.26
N ILE A 122 4.11 -2.41 -4.33
CA ILE A 122 5.28 -3.29 -4.49
C ILE A 122 5.96 -3.02 -5.83
N ALA A 123 5.19 -2.98 -6.91
CA ALA A 123 5.70 -2.69 -8.25
C ALA A 123 6.38 -1.32 -8.31
N PHE A 124 5.80 -0.32 -7.68
CA PHE A 124 6.33 1.02 -7.60
C PHE A 124 7.65 1.09 -6.82
N ILE A 125 7.72 0.49 -5.63
CA ILE A 125 8.94 0.48 -4.81
C ILE A 125 10.10 -0.13 -5.60
N LEU A 126 9.90 -1.27 -6.24
CA LEU A 126 10.93 -1.96 -7.02
C LEU A 126 11.36 -1.14 -8.24
N SER A 127 10.40 -0.60 -8.99
CA SER A 127 10.69 0.18 -10.20
C SER A 127 11.34 1.52 -9.88
N LEU A 128 10.91 2.20 -8.81
CA LEU A 128 11.52 3.46 -8.37
C LEU A 128 12.94 3.22 -7.83
N ALA A 129 13.16 2.18 -7.03
CA ALA A 129 14.49 1.81 -6.54
C ALA A 129 15.45 1.54 -7.71
N TYR A 130 14.99 0.78 -8.72
CA TYR A 130 15.78 0.55 -9.94
C TYR A 130 16.04 1.84 -10.71
N HIS A 131 15.05 2.73 -10.86
CA HIS A 131 15.23 4.03 -11.50
C HIS A 131 16.28 4.88 -10.75
N LEU A 132 16.16 4.99 -9.42
CA LEU A 132 17.08 5.75 -8.58
C LEU A 132 18.50 5.19 -8.63
N SER A 133 18.69 3.87 -8.67
CA SER A 133 20.01 3.25 -8.80
C SER A 133 20.69 3.60 -10.13
N LYS A 134 19.93 3.76 -11.22
CA LYS A 134 20.47 4.18 -12.54
C LYS A 134 20.79 5.67 -12.60
N VAL A 135 20.06 6.48 -11.86
CA VAL A 135 20.25 7.94 -11.79
C VAL A 135 21.48 8.30 -10.95
N GLY A 136 21.70 7.61 -9.83
CA GLY A 136 22.86 7.82 -8.95
C GLY A 136 23.05 9.29 -8.56
N THR A 137 24.28 9.79 -8.70
CA THR A 137 24.67 11.17 -8.31
C THR A 137 23.96 12.29 -9.11
N SER A 138 23.36 11.99 -10.26
CA SER A 138 22.65 12.97 -11.08
C SER A 138 21.25 13.33 -10.59
N LEU A 139 20.77 12.72 -9.48
CA LEU A 139 19.45 12.90 -8.92
C LEU A 139 19.08 14.38 -8.68
N ASN A 140 20.03 15.17 -8.23
CA ASN A 140 19.83 16.57 -7.86
C ASN A 140 19.78 17.54 -9.06
N GLY A 141 19.98 17.05 -10.28
CA GLY A 141 19.78 17.82 -11.51
C GLY A 141 18.29 18.00 -11.80
N SER A 142 17.88 19.24 -12.16
CA SER A 142 16.46 19.57 -12.38
C SER A 142 15.76 18.67 -13.40
N LYS A 143 16.41 18.34 -14.52
CA LYS A 143 15.86 17.44 -15.56
C LYS A 143 15.68 16.01 -15.05
N THR A 144 16.65 15.53 -14.27
CA THR A 144 16.62 14.18 -13.69
C THR A 144 15.55 14.09 -12.61
N LEU A 145 15.50 15.10 -11.73
CA LEU A 145 14.49 15.15 -10.69
C LEU A 145 13.07 15.23 -11.28
N LEU A 146 12.87 15.95 -12.38
CA LEU A 146 11.57 15.98 -13.07
C LEU A 146 11.16 14.59 -13.58
N ARG A 147 12.09 13.81 -14.15
CA ARG A 147 11.80 12.44 -14.63
C ARG A 147 11.49 11.48 -13.48
N VAL A 148 12.27 11.56 -12.40
CA VAL A 148 12.02 10.77 -11.19
C VAL A 148 10.71 11.20 -10.53
N GLY A 149 10.44 12.50 -10.47
CA GLY A 149 9.19 13.05 -9.95
C GLY A 149 7.98 12.59 -10.77
N ALA A 150 8.06 12.61 -12.11
CA ALA A 150 6.99 12.10 -12.98
C ALA A 150 6.74 10.60 -12.73
N HIS A 151 7.80 9.78 -12.57
CA HIS A 151 7.65 8.38 -12.21
C HIS A 151 6.99 8.20 -10.84
N ALA A 152 7.36 9.03 -9.86
CA ALA A 152 6.86 8.96 -8.49
C ALA A 152 5.40 9.42 -8.36
N ILE A 153 5.02 10.50 -9.06
CA ILE A 153 3.69 11.08 -8.96
C ILE A 153 2.63 10.26 -9.70
N PHE A 154 2.99 9.56 -10.76
CA PHE A 154 2.07 8.80 -11.60
C PHE A 154 1.22 7.78 -10.81
N PRO A 155 1.79 6.86 -10.01
CA PRO A 155 1.00 5.92 -9.22
C PRO A 155 0.20 6.62 -8.10
N VAL A 156 0.73 7.72 -7.53
CA VAL A 156 -0.01 8.51 -6.53
C VAL A 156 -1.27 9.10 -7.14
N LEU A 157 -1.17 9.67 -8.36
CA LEU A 157 -2.33 10.20 -9.07
C LEU A 157 -3.37 9.12 -9.39
N LEU A 158 -2.94 7.92 -9.80
CA LEU A 158 -3.86 6.81 -10.04
C LEU A 158 -4.67 6.43 -8.79
N ILE A 159 -4.01 6.44 -7.61
CA ILE A 159 -4.67 6.14 -6.33
C ILE A 159 -5.61 7.28 -5.93
N LEU A 160 -5.21 8.54 -6.14
CA LEU A 160 -6.05 9.71 -5.87
C LEU A 160 -7.31 9.73 -6.75
N LEU A 161 -7.22 9.28 -8.00
CA LEU A 161 -8.39 9.13 -8.88
C LEU A 161 -9.42 8.11 -8.34
N GLN A 162 -8.97 7.12 -7.54
CA GLN A 162 -9.87 6.19 -6.82
C GLN A 162 -10.44 6.80 -5.53
N LYS A 163 -10.06 8.04 -5.17
CA LYS A 163 -10.40 8.71 -3.90
C LYS A 163 -9.87 7.99 -2.66
N ASP A 164 -8.83 7.16 -2.80
CA ASP A 164 -8.19 6.45 -1.68
C ASP A 164 -7.03 7.29 -1.12
N TRP A 165 -7.39 8.29 -0.33
CA TRP A 165 -6.43 9.23 0.27
C TRP A 165 -5.48 8.56 1.26
N GLY A 166 -5.95 7.52 1.97
CA GLY A 166 -5.13 6.79 2.93
C GLY A 166 -3.95 6.12 2.26
N VAL A 167 -4.22 5.37 1.18
CA VAL A 167 -3.17 4.69 0.40
C VAL A 167 -2.30 5.71 -0.35
N ALA A 168 -2.88 6.81 -0.83
CA ALA A 168 -2.11 7.88 -1.49
C ALA A 168 -1.09 8.54 -0.55
N LEU A 169 -1.45 8.79 0.71
CA LEU A 169 -0.53 9.32 1.72
C LEU A 169 0.59 8.33 2.04
N VAL A 170 0.28 7.04 2.19
CA VAL A 170 1.31 6.01 2.38
C VAL A 170 2.26 5.97 1.19
N MET A 171 1.74 6.03 -0.04
CA MET A 171 2.56 6.04 -1.24
C MET A 171 3.47 7.28 -1.30
N LEU A 172 2.93 8.46 -0.98
CA LEU A 172 3.70 9.70 -0.92
C LEU A 172 4.82 9.62 0.13
N PHE A 173 4.54 9.04 1.30
CA PHE A 173 5.55 8.80 2.34
C PHE A 173 6.67 7.89 1.83
N ILE A 174 6.33 6.79 1.14
CA ILE A 174 7.31 5.89 0.50
C ILE A 174 8.21 6.68 -0.47
N VAL A 175 7.61 7.51 -1.34
CA VAL A 175 8.36 8.36 -2.29
C VAL A 175 9.35 9.25 -1.56
N VAL A 176 8.91 9.97 -0.54
CA VAL A 176 9.76 10.90 0.22
C VAL A 176 10.94 10.17 0.85
N VAL A 177 10.67 9.04 1.54
CA VAL A 177 11.73 8.23 2.17
C VAL A 177 12.72 7.72 1.13
N MET A 178 12.25 7.17 0.01
CA MET A 178 13.13 6.66 -1.05
C MET A 178 14.00 7.75 -1.67
N LEU A 179 13.46 8.95 -1.88
CA LEU A 179 14.23 10.09 -2.42
C LEU A 179 15.29 10.58 -1.42
N ILE A 180 14.96 10.64 -0.13
CA ILE A 180 15.92 10.99 0.93
C ILE A 180 17.05 9.98 0.98
N MET A 181 16.72 8.68 0.99
CA MET A 181 17.70 7.60 0.99
C MET A 181 18.59 7.58 -0.27
N ALA A 182 18.04 8.01 -1.40
CA ALA A 182 18.80 8.16 -2.66
C ALA A 182 19.72 9.41 -2.70
N GLY A 183 19.72 10.24 -1.65
CA GLY A 183 20.59 11.42 -1.56
C GLY A 183 19.98 12.68 -2.18
N LEU A 184 18.67 12.86 -2.12
CA LEU A 184 18.02 14.11 -2.52
C LEU A 184 18.53 15.26 -1.65
N SER A 185 18.95 16.38 -2.27
CA SER A 185 19.47 17.53 -1.53
C SER A 185 18.41 18.23 -0.70
N CYS A 186 18.79 18.77 0.47
CA CYS A 186 17.89 19.44 1.41
C CYS A 186 17.06 20.56 0.79
N ARG A 187 17.59 21.29 -0.21
CA ARG A 187 16.84 22.34 -0.91
C ARG A 187 15.59 21.82 -1.62
N TRP A 188 15.65 20.63 -2.21
CA TRP A 188 14.49 20.02 -2.86
C TRP A 188 13.49 19.47 -1.83
N ILE A 189 14.01 18.95 -0.71
CA ILE A 189 13.16 18.53 0.42
C ILE A 189 12.40 19.75 0.99
N LEU A 190 13.12 20.86 1.25
CA LEU A 190 12.49 22.09 1.75
C LEU A 190 11.46 22.65 0.77
N LEU A 191 11.75 22.63 -0.53
CA LEU A 191 10.79 23.05 -1.55
C LEU A 191 9.55 22.15 -1.56
N GLY A 192 9.73 20.82 -1.44
CA GLY A 192 8.64 19.85 -1.32
C GLY A 192 7.79 20.10 -0.07
N CYS A 193 8.42 20.36 1.08
CA CYS A 193 7.71 20.71 2.31
C CYS A 193 6.94 22.02 2.17
N ALA A 194 7.54 23.06 1.58
CA ALA A 194 6.85 24.32 1.32
C ALA A 194 5.65 24.11 0.38
N ALA A 195 5.80 23.34 -0.68
CA ALA A 195 4.70 22.97 -1.57
C ALA A 195 3.59 22.21 -0.82
N ALA A 196 3.94 21.27 0.06
CA ALA A 196 2.97 20.54 0.87
C ALA A 196 2.18 21.44 1.82
N VAL A 197 2.84 22.42 2.46
CA VAL A 197 2.18 23.41 3.33
C VAL A 197 1.14 24.23 2.56
N VAL A 198 1.43 24.59 1.30
CA VAL A 198 0.48 25.32 0.44
C VAL A 198 -0.62 24.39 -0.08
N PHE A 199 -0.25 23.18 -0.48
CA PHE A 199 -1.19 22.23 -1.08
C PHE A 199 -2.17 21.62 -0.06
N ALA A 200 -1.75 21.42 1.18
CA ALA A 200 -2.60 20.77 2.20
C ALA A 200 -3.90 21.57 2.49
N PRO A 201 -3.88 22.90 2.69
CA PRO A 201 -5.12 23.69 2.80
C PRO A 201 -5.98 23.64 1.54
N LEU A 202 -5.36 23.71 0.36
CA LEU A 202 -6.09 23.63 -0.91
C LEU A 202 -6.78 22.29 -1.05
N ALA A 203 -6.08 21.19 -0.72
CA ALA A 203 -6.66 19.86 -0.72
C ALA A 203 -7.83 19.76 0.26
N TRP A 204 -7.70 20.33 1.45
CA TRP A 204 -8.75 20.32 2.47
C TRP A 204 -10.03 21.01 1.98
N PHE A 205 -9.94 22.14 1.33
CA PHE A 205 -11.12 22.92 0.91
C PHE A 205 -11.72 22.44 -0.41
N PHE A 206 -10.90 21.97 -1.36
CA PHE A 206 -11.32 21.74 -2.73
C PHE A 206 -11.33 20.26 -3.15
N LEU A 207 -10.53 19.39 -2.49
CA LEU A 207 -10.34 18.01 -2.94
C LEU A 207 -10.92 16.97 -2.00
N LEU A 208 -11.00 17.25 -0.68
CA LEU A 208 -11.54 16.29 0.29
C LEU A 208 -13.05 16.37 0.35
N ASP A 209 -13.70 15.20 0.21
CA ASP A 209 -15.12 15.04 0.44
C ASP A 209 -15.44 15.18 1.96
N ASP A 210 -16.70 15.51 2.30
CA ASP A 210 -17.13 15.69 3.70
C ASP A 210 -16.89 14.46 4.57
N TYR A 211 -17.03 13.28 4.00
CA TYR A 211 -16.71 12.01 4.67
C TYR A 211 -15.25 11.94 5.15
N GLN A 212 -14.31 12.42 4.33
CA GLN A 212 -12.88 12.41 4.68
C GLN A 212 -12.56 13.46 5.76
N LYS A 213 -13.23 14.63 5.69
CA LYS A 213 -13.11 15.69 6.70
C LYS A 213 -13.64 15.25 8.05
N ILE A 214 -14.77 14.50 8.06
CA ILE A 214 -15.34 13.94 9.27
C ILE A 214 -14.38 13.01 10.00
N ARG A 215 -13.55 12.23 9.30
CA ARG A 215 -12.53 11.39 9.95
C ARG A 215 -11.57 12.18 10.86
N PHE A 216 -11.21 13.39 10.46
CA PHE A 216 -10.39 14.26 11.32
C PHE A 216 -11.17 14.83 12.51
N VAL A 217 -12.47 15.11 12.33
CA VAL A 217 -13.34 15.57 13.42
C VAL A 217 -13.56 14.44 14.45
N LEU A 218 -13.74 13.21 13.99
CA LEU A 218 -13.91 12.03 14.84
C LEU A 218 -12.70 11.74 15.73
N LEU A 219 -11.48 12.10 15.31
CA LEU A 219 -10.29 11.98 16.14
C LEU A 219 -10.36 12.90 17.38
N LYS A 220 -11.09 14.02 17.30
CA LYS A 220 -11.23 14.98 18.40
C LYS A 220 -12.47 14.71 19.26
N ASN A 221 -13.54 14.20 18.68
CA ASN A 221 -14.83 14.05 19.35
C ASN A 221 -15.60 12.81 18.86
N PRO A 222 -15.12 11.60 19.18
CA PRO A 222 -15.72 10.36 18.67
C PRO A 222 -17.14 10.14 19.21
N GLU A 223 -17.45 10.61 20.43
CA GLU A 223 -18.75 10.42 21.09
C GLU A 223 -19.89 11.14 20.38
N ALA A 224 -19.63 12.28 19.74
CA ALA A 224 -20.65 13.05 19.02
C ALA A 224 -21.25 12.29 17.82
N TYR A 225 -20.61 11.23 17.35
CA TYR A 225 -20.99 10.43 16.17
C TYR A 225 -21.09 8.93 16.49
N ALA A 226 -21.30 8.57 17.76
CA ALA A 226 -21.28 7.20 18.28
C ALA A 226 -22.26 6.23 17.56
N LEU A 227 -23.40 6.72 17.09
CA LEU A 227 -24.44 5.92 16.42
C LEU A 227 -24.27 5.82 14.89
N GLY A 228 -23.17 6.35 14.33
CA GLY A 228 -22.96 6.37 12.89
C GLY A 228 -21.49 6.12 12.49
N GLN A 229 -20.86 7.17 12.01
CA GLN A 229 -19.52 7.09 11.39
C GLN A 229 -18.38 6.80 12.38
N ALA A 230 -18.57 7.05 13.69
CA ALA A 230 -17.61 6.76 14.75
C ALA A 230 -17.77 5.35 15.35
N TYR A 231 -18.79 4.60 14.95
CA TYR A 231 -19.09 3.28 15.53
C TYR A 231 -17.88 2.32 15.52
N GLN A 232 -17.13 2.31 14.43
CA GLN A 232 -15.92 1.48 14.30
C GLN A 232 -14.73 1.94 15.16
N GLN A 233 -14.74 3.18 15.66
CA GLN A 233 -13.66 3.71 16.51
C GLN A 233 -13.97 3.57 18.00
N LEU A 234 -15.23 3.33 18.34
CA LEU A 234 -15.70 3.20 19.72
C LEU A 234 -15.87 1.73 20.16
N GLN A 235 -15.72 0.77 19.23
CA GLN A 235 -15.62 -0.66 19.51
C GLN A 235 -14.16 -1.09 19.74
#